data_0882db7306fca7b612251fd0383a7e13
#
_entry.id   0882db7306fca7b612251fd0383a7e13
#
_cell.length_a   1.000
_cell.length_b   1.000
_cell.length_c   1.000
_cell.angle_alpha   90.00
_cell.angle_beta   90.00
_cell.angle_gamma   90.00
#
_symmetry.space_group_name_H-M   'P 1'
#
loop_
_entity.id
_entity.type
_entity.pdbx_description
1 polymer ?
#
loop_
_entity_poly.entity_id
_entity_poly.type
_entity_poly.pdbx_seq_one_letter_code
_entity_poly.pdbx_strand_id
1 'polypeptide(L)'
;AIDPARLSVTVYKDDDEAAKIWNEKIGIPTSRISRLEEDENFWPASAPSQGPDGVCGPCSEIYYQLDSGKTVEIWNLVFTQFNRVGDPPDNLRPLPSKNIDTGMG
;
A
#
# COMPACT_ATOMS: atom_id res chain seq x y z
N ALA A 1 -13.27 -19.79 -8.05
CA ALA A 1 -12.38 -19.63 -6.88
C ALA A 1 -11.13 -18.86 -7.25
N ILE A 2 -10.58 -18.11 -6.31
CA ILE A 2 -9.34 -17.36 -6.51
C ILE A 2 -8.16 -18.32 -6.44
N ASP A 3 -7.30 -18.25 -7.47
CA ASP A 3 -6.06 -19.03 -7.49
C ASP A 3 -4.94 -18.16 -6.87
N PRO A 4 -4.41 -18.57 -5.71
CA PRO A 4 -3.36 -17.78 -5.04
C PRO A 4 -2.11 -17.55 -5.90
N ALA A 5 -1.84 -18.45 -6.86
CA ALA A 5 -0.68 -18.31 -7.74
C ALA A 5 -0.84 -17.13 -8.72
N ARG A 6 -2.05 -16.61 -8.87
CA ARG A 6 -2.34 -15.48 -9.76
C ARG A 6 -2.38 -14.13 -9.02
N LEU A 7 -2.16 -14.13 -7.71
CA LEU A 7 -2.15 -12.91 -6.91
C LEU A 7 -0.78 -12.26 -6.94
N SER A 8 -0.76 -10.93 -7.03
CA SER A 8 0.41 -10.11 -6.79
C SER A 8 -0.01 -8.91 -5.96
N VAL A 9 0.93 -8.33 -5.24
CA VAL A 9 0.66 -7.20 -4.36
C VAL A 9 1.67 -6.10 -4.58
N THR A 10 1.26 -4.88 -4.26
CA THR A 10 2.15 -3.72 -4.20
C THR A 10 2.22 -3.24 -2.76
N VAL A 11 3.35 -2.63 -2.41
CA VAL A 11 3.51 -1.94 -1.13
C VAL A 11 4.21 -0.62 -1.38
N TYR A 12 4.06 0.33 -0.46
CA TYR A 12 4.88 1.53 -0.49
C TYR A 12 6.35 1.13 -0.26
N LYS A 13 7.26 1.76 -0.99
CA LYS A 13 8.69 1.37 -1.03
C LYS A 13 9.35 1.26 0.34
N ASP A 14 8.95 2.10 1.30
CA ASP A 14 9.53 2.13 2.64
C ASP A 14 8.71 1.32 3.66
N ASP A 15 7.64 0.68 3.23
CA ASP A 15 6.79 -0.12 4.12
C ASP A 15 7.29 -1.57 4.20
N ASP A 16 8.36 -1.75 4.94
CA ASP A 16 8.97 -3.08 5.12
C ASP A 16 8.05 -4.02 5.89
N GLU A 17 7.26 -3.49 6.82
CA GLU A 17 6.32 -4.29 7.61
C GLU A 17 5.27 -4.93 6.71
N ALA A 18 4.67 -4.17 5.80
CA ALA A 18 3.66 -4.70 4.88
C ALA A 18 4.28 -5.77 3.96
N ALA A 19 5.46 -5.50 3.40
CA ALA A 19 6.14 -6.46 2.55
C ALA A 19 6.44 -7.76 3.29
N LYS A 20 6.89 -7.66 4.53
CA LYS A 20 7.19 -8.82 5.37
C LYS A 20 5.94 -9.63 5.68
N ILE A 21 4.84 -8.97 6.01
CA ILE A 21 3.57 -9.66 6.31
C ILE A 21 3.07 -10.40 5.07
N TRP A 22 3.08 -9.76 3.90
CA TRP A 22 2.66 -10.42 2.66
C TRP A 22 3.51 -11.65 2.35
N ASN A 23 4.81 -11.56 2.53
CA ASN A 23 5.72 -12.67 2.23
C ASN A 23 5.66 -13.77 3.30
N GLU A 24 5.86 -13.42 4.57
CA GLU A 24 6.08 -14.42 5.62
C GLU A 24 4.77 -14.98 6.19
N LYS A 25 3.73 -14.16 6.33
CA LYS A 25 2.47 -14.60 6.93
C LYS A 25 1.44 -15.07 5.92
N ILE A 26 1.40 -14.42 4.76
CA ILE A 26 0.41 -14.76 3.72
C ILE A 26 1.01 -15.71 2.68
N GLY A 27 2.33 -15.66 2.48
CA GLY A 27 3.01 -16.58 1.58
C GLY A 27 3.14 -16.08 0.14
N ILE A 28 3.01 -14.78 -0.11
CA ILE A 28 3.26 -14.23 -1.44
C ILE A 28 4.77 -14.19 -1.67
N PRO A 29 5.30 -14.82 -2.74
CA PRO A 29 6.73 -14.76 -3.04
C PRO A 29 7.19 -13.32 -3.26
N THR A 30 8.42 -13.02 -2.87
CA THR A 30 8.97 -11.66 -3.04
C THR A 30 8.95 -11.21 -4.49
N SER A 31 9.06 -12.14 -5.45
CA SER A 31 8.98 -11.82 -6.88
C SER A 31 7.62 -11.28 -7.31
N ARG A 32 6.59 -11.45 -6.49
CA ARG A 32 5.24 -10.94 -6.75
C ARG A 32 4.83 -9.82 -5.80
N ILE A 33 5.79 -9.26 -5.08
CA ILE A 33 5.60 -8.09 -4.22
C ILE A 33 6.39 -6.94 -4.84
N SER A 34 5.70 -5.92 -5.32
CA SER A 34 6.33 -4.74 -5.93
C SER A 34 6.34 -3.59 -4.94
N ARG A 35 7.49 -2.92 -4.81
CA ARG A 35 7.64 -1.73 -3.98
C ARG A 35 7.55 -0.50 -4.88
N LEU A 36 6.56 0.36 -4.63
CA LEU A 36 6.28 1.51 -5.47
C LEU A 36 6.39 2.82 -4.69
N GLU A 37 6.40 3.91 -5.44
CA GLU A 37 6.61 5.25 -4.91
C GLU A 37 5.34 5.86 -4.31
N GLU A 38 5.47 7.05 -3.73
CA GLU A 38 4.37 7.73 -3.02
C GLU A 38 3.20 8.15 -3.92
N ASP A 39 3.41 8.29 -5.21
CA ASP A 39 2.34 8.60 -6.14
C ASP A 39 1.39 7.42 -6.38
N GLU A 40 1.89 6.21 -6.18
CA GLU A 40 1.13 4.97 -6.40
C GLU A 40 0.64 4.34 -5.09
N ASN A 41 1.51 4.26 -4.09
CA ASN A 41 1.25 3.49 -2.87
C ASN A 41 1.26 4.34 -1.60
N PHE A 42 0.73 5.54 -1.69
CA PHE A 42 0.47 6.38 -0.52
C PHE A 42 -0.87 7.09 -0.71
N TRP A 43 -1.62 7.28 0.37
CA TRP A 43 -2.90 7.99 0.32
C TRP A 43 -2.90 9.14 1.33
N PRO A 44 -3.29 10.37 0.92
CA PRO A 44 -3.53 10.78 -0.48
C PRO A 44 -2.27 10.65 -1.34
N ALA A 45 -2.46 10.46 -2.63
CA ALA A 45 -1.34 10.28 -3.55
C ALA A 45 -0.29 11.38 -3.39
N SER A 46 0.97 10.98 -3.27
CA SER A 46 2.12 11.87 -3.08
C SER A 46 2.06 12.73 -1.80
N ALA A 47 1.26 12.33 -0.81
CA ALA A 47 1.09 13.11 0.42
C ALA A 47 2.41 13.41 1.13
N PRO A 48 3.38 12.49 1.27
CA PRO A 48 4.62 12.82 1.98
C PRO A 48 5.30 14.08 1.46
N SER A 49 5.41 14.25 0.16
CA SER A 49 6.14 15.39 -0.42
C SER A 49 5.25 16.57 -0.81
N GLN A 50 3.99 16.31 -1.16
CA GLN A 50 3.14 17.35 -1.76
C GLN A 50 1.85 17.63 -1.00
N GLY A 51 1.52 16.82 -0.05
CA GLY A 51 0.30 17.03 0.75
C GLY A 51 -0.97 16.71 0.01
N PRO A 52 -2.16 16.92 0.57
CA PRO A 52 -2.50 17.88 1.65
C PRO A 52 -2.08 17.43 3.05
N ASP A 53 -2.14 18.37 3.97
CA ASP A 53 -1.97 18.08 5.39
C ASP A 53 -3.17 17.25 5.88
N GLY A 54 -2.94 16.47 6.92
CA GLY A 54 -3.97 15.65 7.51
C GLY A 54 -3.60 14.17 7.54
N VAL A 55 -4.60 13.34 7.84
CA VAL A 55 -4.42 11.90 7.99
C VAL A 55 -3.98 11.28 6.67
N CYS A 56 -2.96 10.44 6.73
CA CYS A 56 -2.39 9.78 5.54
C CYS A 56 -1.67 8.49 5.92
N GLY A 57 -1.30 7.72 4.92
CA GLY A 57 -0.53 6.51 5.15
C GLY A 57 -0.22 5.74 3.88
N PRO A 58 0.69 4.75 4.00
CA PRO A 58 1.03 3.90 2.87
C PRO A 58 -0.14 3.01 2.48
N CYS A 59 -0.17 2.61 1.21
CA CYS A 59 -1.18 1.71 0.66
C CYS A 59 -0.55 0.41 0.23
N SER A 60 -1.39 -0.63 0.16
CA SER A 60 -1.05 -1.89 -0.45
C SER A 60 -2.22 -2.31 -1.34
N GLU A 61 -1.91 -2.69 -2.58
CA GLU A 61 -2.91 -3.09 -3.56
C GLU A 61 -2.76 -4.57 -3.87
N ILE A 62 -3.89 -5.23 -4.10
CA ILE A 62 -3.92 -6.64 -4.48
C ILE A 62 -4.39 -6.74 -5.93
N TYR A 63 -3.62 -7.43 -6.75
CA TYR A 63 -3.90 -7.65 -8.17
C TYR A 63 -4.13 -9.12 -8.45
N TYR A 64 -4.97 -9.39 -9.43
CA TYR A 64 -5.24 -10.74 -9.89
C TYR A 64 -4.98 -10.84 -11.40
N GLN A 65 -4.25 -11.89 -11.81
CA GLN A 65 -3.98 -12.14 -13.21
C GLN A 65 -5.12 -12.95 -13.83
N LEU A 66 -5.77 -12.37 -14.83
CA LEU A 66 -6.82 -13.05 -15.58
C LEU A 66 -6.24 -14.05 -16.58
N ASP A 67 -7.08 -14.94 -17.10
CA ASP A 67 -6.68 -15.94 -18.11
C ASP A 67 -6.10 -15.28 -19.36
N SER A 68 -6.52 -14.07 -19.69
CA SER A 68 -5.99 -13.31 -20.82
C SER A 68 -4.55 -12.81 -20.61
N GLY A 69 -4.02 -12.95 -19.40
CA GLY A 69 -2.72 -12.39 -19.00
C GLY A 69 -2.80 -10.99 -18.43
N LYS A 70 -3.95 -10.33 -18.53
CA LYS A 70 -4.17 -9.00 -17.95
C LYS A 70 -4.29 -9.10 -16.44
N THR A 71 -3.69 -8.13 -15.72
CA THR A 71 -3.85 -8.01 -14.27
C THR A 71 -4.85 -6.92 -13.94
N VAL A 72 -5.68 -7.17 -12.93
CA VAL A 72 -6.67 -6.20 -12.45
C VAL A 72 -6.53 -6.02 -10.96
N GLU A 73 -6.70 -4.78 -10.50
CA GLU A 73 -6.74 -4.50 -9.07
C GLU A 73 -8.07 -4.97 -8.51
N ILE A 74 -8.01 -5.80 -7.47
CA ILE A 74 -9.21 -6.33 -6.82
C ILE A 74 -9.43 -5.75 -5.43
N TRP A 75 -8.39 -5.20 -4.79
CA TRP A 75 -8.50 -4.65 -3.45
C TRP A 75 -7.42 -3.63 -3.19
N ASN A 76 -7.75 -2.62 -2.39
CA ASN A 76 -6.81 -1.61 -1.93
C ASN A 76 -6.91 -1.46 -0.42
N LEU A 77 -5.77 -1.50 0.26
CA LEU A 77 -5.64 -1.29 1.70
C LEU A 77 -4.91 0.02 1.95
N VAL A 78 -5.49 0.87 2.79
CA VAL A 78 -4.86 2.13 3.21
C VAL A 78 -4.54 2.04 4.70
N PHE A 79 -3.26 2.11 5.04
CA PHE A 79 -2.82 2.08 6.43
C PHE A 79 -2.66 3.50 6.94
N THR A 80 -3.70 4.04 7.56
CA THR A 80 -3.67 5.41 8.07
C THR A 80 -2.85 5.44 9.36
N GLN A 81 -1.60 5.84 9.24
CA GLN A 81 -0.60 5.79 10.31
C GLN A 81 -0.06 7.16 10.71
N PHE A 82 -0.26 8.16 9.88
CA PHE A 82 0.36 9.47 10.05
C PHE A 82 -0.62 10.62 9.91
N ASN A 83 -0.22 11.74 10.49
CA ASN A 83 -0.81 13.04 10.23
C ASN A 83 0.28 13.92 9.60
N ARG A 84 0.04 14.41 8.38
CA ARG A 84 0.98 15.28 7.69
C ARG A 84 0.82 16.71 8.18
N VAL A 85 1.94 17.35 8.51
CA VAL A 85 1.98 18.73 8.98
C VAL A 85 3.08 19.47 8.22
N GLY A 86 2.69 20.23 7.20
CA GLY A 86 3.62 21.02 6.42
C GLY A 86 4.50 20.23 5.46
N ASP A 87 5.54 20.85 4.98
CA ASP A 87 6.44 20.26 3.98
C ASP A 87 7.55 19.42 4.60
N PRO A 88 8.14 18.45 3.85
CA PRO A 88 9.31 17.71 4.33
C PRO A 88 10.46 18.65 4.68
N PRO A 89 11.40 18.21 5.55
CA PRO A 89 11.43 16.89 6.22
C PRO A 89 10.62 16.84 7.50
N ASP A 90 10.50 15.64 8.08
CA ASP A 90 9.89 15.39 9.39
C ASP A 90 8.44 15.87 9.51
N ASN A 91 7.72 15.81 8.39
CA ASN A 91 6.35 16.32 8.30
C ASN A 91 5.28 15.25 8.56
N LEU A 92 5.65 13.98 8.68
CA LEU A 92 4.71 12.90 8.98
C LEU A 92 4.78 12.56 10.47
N ARG A 93 3.70 12.87 11.19
CA ARG A 93 3.60 12.62 12.63
C ARG A 93 2.84 11.32 12.87
N PRO A 94 3.37 10.37 13.64
CA PRO A 94 2.65 9.13 13.94
C PRO A 94 1.31 9.42 14.62
N LEU A 95 0.28 8.69 14.18
CA LEU A 95 -1.03 8.76 14.83
C LEU A 95 -1.02 7.95 16.13
N PRO A 96 -1.78 8.37 17.15
CA PRO A 96 -1.91 7.60 18.40
C PRO A 96 -2.60 6.26 18.18
N SER A 97 -3.48 6.16 17.16
CA SER A 97 -4.11 4.91 16.76
C SER A 97 -3.95 4.74 15.26
N LYS A 98 -3.50 3.55 14.85
CA LYS A 98 -3.38 3.20 13.42
C LYS A 98 -4.67 2.54 12.97
N ASN A 99 -5.14 2.88 11.78
CA ASN A 99 -6.36 2.34 11.20
C ASN A 99 -6.08 1.75 9.82
N ILE A 100 -6.93 0.83 9.39
CA ILE A 100 -6.88 0.26 8.05
C ILE A 100 -8.22 0.51 7.38
N ASP A 101 -8.18 1.22 6.26
CA ASP A 101 -9.33 1.39 5.39
C ASP A 101 -9.19 0.47 4.18
N THR A 102 -10.28 -0.09 3.72
CA THR A 102 -10.26 -1.03 2.59
C THR A 102 -11.26 -0.63 1.52
N GLY A 103 -10.93 -0.98 0.28
CA GLY A 103 -11.82 -0.78 -0.85
C GLY A 103 -11.61 -1.83 -1.91
N MET A 104 -12.70 -2.25 -2.56
CA MET A 104 -12.63 -3.20 -3.66
C MET A 104 -12.61 -2.46 -4.99
N GLY A 105 -11.62 -2.78 -5.78
CA GLY A 105 -11.49 -2.21 -7.11
C GLY A 105 -12.35 -2.86 -8.17
#